data_d2efde24a45c68cd4aff25ae8b360109
#
_entry.id   d2efde24a45c68cd4aff25ae8b360109
#
_cell.length_a   1.000
_cell.length_b   1.000
_cell.length_c   1.000
_cell.angle_alpha   90.00
_cell.angle_beta   90.00
_cell.angle_gamma   90.00
#
_symmetry.space_group_name_H-M   'P 1'
#
loop_
_entity.id
_entity.type
_entity.pdbx_description
1 polymer ?
#
loop_
_entity_poly.entity_id
_entity_poly.type
_entity_poly.pdbx_seq_one_letter_code
_entity_poly.pdbx_strand_id
1 'polypeptide(L)'
;MCSSDLGEIVTFKGGNLGIVFNLNPDSVDIILLDKSRTLSSGDEVRRTNRVMDIPVGEALLGRIIDPAGRPLDEEGRIDYVERLPVEQEAPPIMHRAPVNVPLQTGLLMVDALVPIGRGQRELILGDRQTGKTAIAIDTVLNQEQGDVICIYCAIGQKLSSVSRVVAKLKESGTMDYSILVIASGEDTPGLNYIAPYAATSIGEYFMRKGKDVLIIYDDLTHHARSYRELSLLMRRPPAREAYPGDIFYIHSRLLERATHLKEKYGGGSLTALPIIETEAQNLSAYIPRSEEHTS
;
A
#
# COMPACT_ATOMS: atom_id res chain seq x y z
N MET A 1 20.03 -15.79 -22.79
CA MET A 1 19.50 -14.39 -22.65
C MET A 1 18.30 -14.47 -21.75
N CYS A 2 18.33 -13.76 -20.61
CA CYS A 2 17.14 -13.66 -19.76
C CYS A 2 16.08 -12.82 -20.50
N SER A 3 14.98 -13.44 -20.86
CA SER A 3 13.85 -12.78 -21.54
C SER A 3 12.72 -12.40 -20.57
N SER A 4 13.05 -12.14 -19.30
CA SER A 4 12.10 -11.68 -18.29
C SER A 4 11.69 -10.24 -18.56
N ASP A 5 10.45 -9.91 -18.22
CA ASP A 5 9.95 -8.53 -18.26
C ASP A 5 10.08 -7.88 -16.87
N LEU A 6 10.24 -6.56 -16.83
CA LEU A 6 10.29 -5.81 -15.57
C LEU A 6 8.97 -5.97 -14.81
N GLY A 7 9.04 -6.25 -13.50
CA GLY A 7 7.86 -6.52 -12.67
C GLY A 7 7.28 -7.92 -12.83
N GLU A 8 7.91 -8.80 -13.62
CA GLU A 8 7.47 -10.19 -13.75
C GLU A 8 7.68 -10.97 -12.45
N ILE A 9 6.70 -11.79 -12.08
CA ILE A 9 6.83 -12.75 -10.98
C ILE A 9 7.67 -13.93 -11.50
N VAL A 10 8.63 -14.33 -10.69
CA VAL A 10 9.41 -15.54 -10.89
C VAL A 10 9.26 -16.48 -9.71
N THR A 11 9.40 -17.77 -9.96
CA THR A 11 9.35 -18.80 -8.92
C THR A 11 10.68 -19.50 -8.77
N PHE A 12 11.06 -19.72 -7.53
CA PHE A 12 12.24 -20.48 -7.14
C PHE A 12 11.86 -21.91 -6.74
N LYS A 13 12.86 -22.75 -6.61
CA LYS A 13 12.69 -24.08 -6.04
C LYS A 13 12.04 -23.99 -4.66
N GLY A 14 11.00 -24.80 -4.43
CA GLY A 14 10.21 -24.75 -3.18
C GLY A 14 9.02 -23.79 -3.21
N GLY A 15 8.75 -23.13 -4.36
CA GLY A 15 7.56 -22.26 -4.53
C GLY A 15 7.73 -20.83 -4.04
N ASN A 16 8.94 -20.44 -3.62
CA ASN A 16 9.21 -19.06 -3.21
C ASN A 16 9.02 -18.11 -4.39
N LEU A 17 8.44 -16.96 -4.13
CA LEU A 17 8.17 -15.91 -5.13
C LEU A 17 9.24 -14.82 -5.11
N GLY A 18 9.54 -14.31 -6.29
CA GLY A 18 10.34 -13.09 -6.46
C GLY A 18 9.78 -12.22 -7.56
N ILE A 19 10.16 -10.96 -7.56
CA ILE A 19 9.82 -9.99 -8.62
C ILE A 19 11.09 -9.55 -9.31
N VAL A 20 11.05 -9.54 -10.64
CA VAL A 20 12.13 -8.97 -11.48
C VAL A 20 12.12 -7.45 -11.31
N PHE A 21 13.22 -6.91 -10.80
CA PHE A 21 13.31 -5.49 -10.46
C PHE A 21 14.26 -4.70 -11.36
N ASN A 22 15.34 -5.32 -11.83
CA ASN A 22 16.25 -4.73 -12.80
C ASN A 22 16.60 -5.76 -13.89
N LEU A 23 16.76 -5.25 -15.10
CA LEU A 23 17.25 -5.99 -16.24
C LEU A 23 18.59 -5.40 -16.68
N ASN A 24 19.67 -6.12 -16.42
CA ASN A 24 21.01 -5.77 -16.90
C ASN A 24 21.34 -6.63 -18.14
N PRO A 25 22.34 -6.24 -18.96
CA PRO A 25 22.70 -7.02 -20.14
C PRO A 25 23.01 -8.49 -19.86
N ASP A 26 23.66 -8.78 -18.75
CA ASP A 26 24.17 -10.13 -18.40
C ASP A 26 23.52 -10.71 -17.13
N SER A 27 22.64 -9.98 -16.46
CA SER A 27 22.03 -10.39 -15.19
C SER A 27 20.65 -9.80 -15.00
N VAL A 28 19.88 -10.43 -14.12
CA VAL A 28 18.56 -9.96 -13.68
C VAL A 28 18.57 -9.88 -12.17
N ASP A 29 18.22 -8.70 -11.64
CA ASP A 29 18.07 -8.52 -10.21
C ASP A 29 16.62 -8.86 -9.79
N ILE A 30 16.50 -9.79 -8.84
CA ILE A 30 15.21 -10.28 -8.37
C ILE A 30 15.07 -9.98 -6.88
N ILE A 31 13.95 -9.37 -6.51
CA ILE A 31 13.57 -9.14 -5.12
C ILE A 31 12.75 -10.33 -4.63
N LEU A 32 13.18 -10.95 -3.54
CA LEU A 32 12.44 -12.03 -2.90
C LEU A 32 11.24 -11.47 -2.13
N LEU A 33 10.08 -12.09 -2.33
CA LEU A 33 8.87 -11.79 -1.58
C LEU A 33 8.72 -12.68 -0.35
N ASP A 34 9.26 -13.90 -0.42
CA ASP A 34 9.18 -14.88 0.65
C ASP A 34 10.50 -14.99 1.41
N LYS A 35 10.40 -15.23 2.73
CA LYS A 35 11.55 -15.61 3.55
C LYS A 35 12.00 -17.01 3.15
N SER A 36 13.11 -17.12 2.48
CA SER A 36 13.67 -18.42 2.13
C SER A 36 14.98 -18.65 2.87
N ARG A 37 15.03 -19.78 3.61
CA ARG A 37 16.27 -20.29 4.20
C ARG A 37 16.90 -21.38 3.33
N THR A 38 16.25 -21.76 2.24
CA THR A 38 16.61 -22.93 1.41
C THR A 38 17.18 -22.56 0.05
N LEU A 39 17.17 -21.27 -0.32
CA LEU A 39 17.75 -20.82 -1.58
C LEU A 39 19.27 -20.82 -1.50
N SER A 40 19.88 -21.45 -2.50
CA SER A 40 21.33 -21.59 -2.64
C SER A 40 21.80 -21.13 -4.02
N SER A 41 23.07 -20.76 -4.10
CA SER A 41 23.68 -20.46 -5.41
C SER A 41 23.60 -21.67 -6.33
N GLY A 42 23.13 -21.46 -7.55
CA GLY A 42 22.89 -22.52 -8.55
C GLY A 42 21.45 -23.03 -8.59
N ASP A 43 20.57 -22.56 -7.73
CA ASP A 43 19.14 -22.92 -7.82
C ASP A 43 18.50 -22.32 -9.07
N GLU A 44 17.58 -23.10 -9.68
CA GLU A 44 16.85 -22.67 -10.85
C GLU A 44 15.77 -21.63 -10.51
N VAL A 45 15.66 -20.62 -11.36
CA VAL A 45 14.58 -19.62 -11.36
C VAL A 45 13.71 -19.84 -12.59
N ARG A 46 12.40 -19.88 -12.40
CA ARG A 46 11.43 -20.09 -13.47
C ARG A 46 10.56 -18.87 -13.66
N ARG A 47 10.39 -18.45 -14.90
CA ARG A 47 9.45 -17.42 -15.31
C ARG A 47 8.01 -17.88 -15.11
N THR A 48 7.14 -16.96 -14.72
CA THR A 48 5.70 -17.20 -14.67
C THR A 48 4.96 -16.56 -15.85
N ASN A 49 5.60 -15.67 -16.60
CA ASN A 49 5.00 -14.83 -17.64
C ASN A 49 3.81 -14.01 -17.11
N ARG A 50 3.85 -13.64 -15.83
CA ARG A 50 2.85 -12.82 -15.15
C ARG A 50 3.53 -11.68 -14.40
N VAL A 51 2.99 -10.49 -14.51
CA VAL A 51 3.39 -9.36 -13.66
C VAL A 51 2.85 -9.56 -12.23
N MET A 52 3.44 -8.84 -11.27
CA MET A 52 2.92 -8.86 -9.90
C MET A 52 1.48 -8.35 -9.86
N ASP A 53 0.58 -9.18 -9.40
CA ASP A 53 -0.86 -8.96 -9.34
C ASP A 53 -1.43 -9.31 -7.95
N ILE A 54 -2.57 -8.73 -7.63
CA ILE A 54 -3.30 -8.93 -6.38
C ILE A 54 -4.74 -9.39 -6.68
N PRO A 55 -5.29 -10.35 -5.92
CA PRO A 55 -6.70 -10.69 -6.04
C PRO A 55 -7.58 -9.52 -5.61
N VAL A 56 -8.68 -9.29 -6.33
CA VAL A 56 -9.66 -8.24 -6.06
C VAL A 56 -11.07 -8.80 -6.13
N GLY A 57 -11.98 -8.19 -5.39
CA GLY A 57 -13.38 -8.61 -5.34
C GLY A 57 -14.02 -8.30 -3.98
N GLU A 58 -15.33 -8.40 -3.92
CA GLU A 58 -16.10 -8.18 -2.68
C GLU A 58 -15.79 -9.24 -1.61
N ALA A 59 -15.33 -10.43 -2.02
CA ALA A 59 -14.90 -11.48 -1.11
C ALA A 59 -13.66 -11.14 -0.27
N LEU A 60 -13.03 -9.98 -0.53
CA LEU A 60 -11.96 -9.43 0.31
C LEU A 60 -12.48 -8.62 1.51
N LEU A 61 -13.74 -8.21 1.52
CA LEU A 61 -14.34 -7.51 2.65
C LEU A 61 -14.31 -8.43 3.89
N GLY A 62 -13.91 -7.89 5.02
CA GLY A 62 -13.71 -8.64 6.26
C GLY A 62 -12.38 -9.37 6.37
N ARG A 63 -11.61 -9.51 5.28
CA ARG A 63 -10.43 -10.36 5.23
C ARG A 63 -9.14 -9.63 5.59
N ILE A 64 -8.20 -10.44 6.07
CA ILE A 64 -6.82 -10.03 6.37
C ILE A 64 -5.90 -10.79 5.43
N ILE A 65 -5.16 -10.07 4.60
CA ILE A 65 -4.29 -10.63 3.57
C ILE A 65 -2.87 -10.05 3.64
N ASP A 66 -1.94 -10.78 3.05
CA ASP A 66 -0.62 -10.24 2.76
C ASP A 66 -0.59 -9.49 1.40
N PRO A 67 0.47 -8.73 1.09
CA PRO A 67 0.58 -8.01 -0.19
C PRO A 67 0.65 -8.90 -1.43
N ALA A 68 0.88 -10.20 -1.30
CA ALA A 68 0.80 -11.18 -2.39
C ALA A 68 -0.61 -11.78 -2.56
N GLY A 69 -1.57 -11.37 -1.70
CA GLY A 69 -2.96 -11.82 -1.73
C GLY A 69 -3.20 -13.16 -1.02
N ARG A 70 -2.28 -13.58 -0.16
CA ARG A 70 -2.45 -14.79 0.66
C ARG A 70 -3.22 -14.44 1.93
N PRO A 71 -4.24 -15.23 2.33
CA PRO A 71 -4.97 -14.99 3.56
C PRO A 71 -4.06 -15.17 4.79
N LEU A 72 -4.16 -14.25 5.74
CA LEU A 72 -3.51 -14.28 7.04
C LEU A 72 -4.51 -14.59 8.17
N ASP A 73 -5.78 -14.62 7.84
CA ASP A 73 -6.87 -15.04 8.71
C ASP A 73 -7.12 -16.56 8.60
N GLU A 74 -7.91 -17.10 9.51
CA GLU A 74 -8.27 -18.52 9.52
C GLU A 74 -9.51 -18.84 8.66
N GLU A 75 -10.00 -17.90 7.86
CA GLU A 75 -11.25 -18.01 7.10
C GLU A 75 -11.11 -18.75 5.76
N GLY A 76 -9.94 -19.35 5.52
CA GLY A 76 -9.69 -20.18 4.35
C GLY A 76 -9.43 -19.39 3.06
N ARG A 77 -9.57 -20.09 1.91
CA ARG A 77 -9.25 -19.54 0.59
C ARG A 77 -10.22 -18.43 0.20
N ILE A 78 -9.69 -17.40 -0.46
CA ILE A 78 -10.47 -16.27 -0.97
C ILE A 78 -10.95 -16.58 -2.40
N ASP A 79 -12.25 -16.51 -2.62
CA ASP A 79 -12.86 -16.62 -3.95
C ASP A 79 -12.89 -15.23 -4.60
N TYR A 80 -11.79 -14.87 -5.23
CA TYR A 80 -11.66 -13.57 -5.90
C TYR A 80 -12.28 -13.57 -7.30
N VAL A 81 -12.71 -12.39 -7.76
CA VAL A 81 -13.34 -12.21 -9.08
C VAL A 81 -12.28 -12.17 -10.19
N GLU A 82 -11.24 -11.39 -9.96
CA GLU A 82 -10.13 -11.18 -10.89
C GLU A 82 -8.83 -10.83 -10.14
N ARG A 83 -7.74 -10.69 -10.89
CA ARG A 83 -6.47 -10.21 -10.35
C ARG A 83 -6.06 -8.97 -11.12
N LEU A 84 -5.66 -7.92 -10.39
CA LEU A 84 -5.18 -6.67 -10.97
C LEU A 84 -3.67 -6.51 -10.75
N PRO A 85 -2.94 -5.94 -11.71
CA PRO A 85 -1.55 -5.58 -11.50
C PRO A 85 -1.41 -4.64 -10.30
N VAL A 86 -0.37 -4.84 -9.48
CA VAL A 86 -0.12 -3.96 -8.33
C VAL A 86 0.42 -2.59 -8.78
N GLU A 87 1.22 -2.57 -9.84
CA GLU A 87 1.67 -1.34 -10.47
C GLU A 87 0.74 -0.96 -11.62
N GLN A 88 0.09 0.18 -11.48
CA GLN A 88 -0.80 0.76 -12.48
C GLN A 88 -0.53 2.27 -12.58
N GLU A 89 -0.78 2.81 -13.75
CA GLU A 89 -0.76 4.26 -13.94
C GLU A 89 -1.95 4.92 -13.23
N ALA A 90 -1.70 6.12 -12.70
CA ALA A 90 -2.77 6.92 -12.10
C ALA A 90 -3.82 7.32 -13.16
N PRO A 91 -5.10 7.44 -12.78
CA PRO A 91 -6.13 7.89 -13.70
C PRO A 91 -5.77 9.25 -14.35
N PRO A 92 -5.89 9.38 -15.68
CA PRO A 92 -5.61 10.63 -16.38
C PRO A 92 -6.46 11.80 -15.86
N ILE A 93 -5.96 13.04 -15.97
CA ILE A 93 -6.66 14.26 -15.52
C ILE A 93 -8.08 14.33 -16.07
N MET A 94 -8.27 13.94 -17.34
CA MET A 94 -9.59 13.97 -17.99
C MET A 94 -10.61 13.01 -17.38
N HIS A 95 -10.17 12.00 -16.64
CA HIS A 95 -11.03 11.03 -15.94
C HIS A 95 -11.42 11.49 -14.54
N ARG A 96 -10.71 12.47 -13.97
CA ARG A 96 -10.93 12.95 -12.61
C ARG A 96 -12.11 13.91 -12.52
N ALA A 97 -12.88 13.77 -11.45
CA ALA A 97 -13.94 14.68 -11.04
C ALA A 97 -13.42 15.66 -9.97
N PRO A 98 -14.06 16.82 -9.77
CA PRO A 98 -13.79 17.67 -8.62
C PRO A 98 -14.09 16.97 -7.30
N VAL A 99 -13.28 17.27 -6.28
CA VAL A 99 -13.52 16.83 -4.91
C VAL A 99 -14.46 17.85 -4.24
N ASN A 100 -15.72 17.45 -4.03
CA ASN A 100 -16.76 18.32 -3.49
C ASN A 100 -17.63 17.66 -2.42
N VAL A 101 -17.35 16.39 -2.10
CA VAL A 101 -18.07 15.64 -1.05
C VAL A 101 -17.10 15.39 0.10
N PRO A 102 -17.41 15.83 1.33
CA PRO A 102 -16.55 15.61 2.49
C PRO A 102 -16.57 14.13 2.92
N LEU A 103 -15.40 13.66 3.38
CA LEU A 103 -15.25 12.43 4.14
C LEU A 103 -15.28 12.80 5.62
N GLN A 104 -16.27 12.33 6.36
CA GLN A 104 -16.38 12.60 7.78
C GLN A 104 -15.43 11.71 8.57
N THR A 105 -14.44 12.31 9.23
CA THR A 105 -13.45 11.55 10.03
C THR A 105 -13.98 11.22 11.43
N GLY A 106 -15.01 11.94 11.90
CA GLY A 106 -15.50 11.87 13.28
C GLY A 106 -14.62 12.62 14.28
N LEU A 107 -13.56 13.23 13.80
CA LEU A 107 -12.66 14.07 14.61
C LEU A 107 -13.03 15.52 14.40
N LEU A 108 -13.68 16.13 15.39
CA LEU A 108 -14.21 17.51 15.30
C LEU A 108 -13.18 18.53 14.79
N MET A 109 -11.93 18.41 15.23
CA MET A 109 -10.85 19.31 14.79
C MET A 109 -10.54 19.17 13.30
N VAL A 110 -10.54 17.94 12.77
CA VAL A 110 -10.29 17.68 11.35
C VAL A 110 -11.50 18.15 10.54
N ASP A 111 -12.68 17.66 10.87
CA ASP A 111 -13.90 17.90 10.10
C ASP A 111 -14.30 19.39 10.05
N ALA A 112 -13.96 20.16 11.10
CA ALA A 112 -14.27 21.59 11.17
C ALA A 112 -13.20 22.52 10.59
N LEU A 113 -11.90 22.17 10.71
CA LEU A 113 -10.80 23.08 10.36
C LEU A 113 -10.04 22.66 9.10
N VAL A 114 -9.95 21.37 8.83
CA VAL A 114 -9.21 20.78 7.69
C VAL A 114 -10.03 19.64 7.09
N PRO A 115 -11.24 19.92 6.57
CA PRO A 115 -12.13 18.87 6.07
C PRO A 115 -11.48 18.12 4.91
N ILE A 116 -11.54 16.80 4.99
CA ILE A 116 -11.02 15.90 3.95
C ILE A 116 -12.12 15.61 2.95
N GLY A 117 -11.82 15.73 1.65
CA GLY A 117 -12.77 15.39 0.61
C GLY A 117 -12.60 13.96 0.10
N ARG A 118 -13.67 13.33 -0.37
CA ARG A 118 -13.62 12.01 -1.00
C ARG A 118 -12.82 12.07 -2.30
N GLY A 119 -11.71 11.33 -2.34
CA GLY A 119 -10.72 11.36 -3.43
C GLY A 119 -9.53 12.28 -3.17
N GLN A 120 -9.44 12.88 -1.97
CA GLN A 120 -8.30 13.70 -1.55
C GLN A 120 -7.20 12.84 -0.94
N ARG A 121 -6.00 13.39 -0.90
CA ARG A 121 -4.84 12.87 -0.15
C ARG A 121 -4.58 13.82 0.99
N GLU A 122 -4.47 13.29 2.19
CA GLU A 122 -4.18 14.08 3.38
C GLU A 122 -3.12 13.39 4.23
N LEU A 123 -2.00 14.06 4.44
CA LEU A 123 -0.83 13.50 5.11
C LEU A 123 -0.96 13.62 6.63
N ILE A 124 -0.74 12.50 7.34
CA ILE A 124 -0.66 12.48 8.81
C ILE A 124 0.81 12.40 9.23
N LEU A 125 1.34 13.51 9.74
CA LEU A 125 2.71 13.61 10.22
C LEU A 125 2.81 13.61 11.75
N GLY A 126 3.88 13.05 12.29
CA GLY A 126 4.21 13.15 13.71
C GLY A 126 5.25 12.15 14.17
N ASP A 127 5.81 12.39 15.34
CA ASP A 127 6.77 11.49 15.98
C ASP A 127 6.14 10.15 16.38
N ARG A 128 6.96 9.18 16.76
CA ARG A 128 6.47 7.90 17.27
C ARG A 128 5.55 8.08 18.46
N GLN A 129 4.48 7.29 18.52
CA GLN A 129 3.52 7.26 19.62
C GLN A 129 2.75 8.57 19.86
N THR A 130 2.65 9.45 18.87
CA THR A 130 1.86 10.69 18.95
C THR A 130 0.37 10.54 18.62
N GLY A 131 -0.07 9.32 18.31
CA GLY A 131 -1.49 9.03 18.03
C GLY A 131 -1.87 9.00 16.55
N LYS A 132 -0.90 9.03 15.61
CA LYS A 132 -1.18 8.97 14.16
C LYS A 132 -2.10 7.81 13.75
N THR A 133 -1.74 6.60 14.16
CA THR A 133 -2.56 5.40 13.91
C THR A 133 -3.93 5.51 14.58
N ALA A 134 -4.04 6.16 15.75
CA ALA A 134 -5.33 6.35 16.40
C ALA A 134 -6.26 7.24 15.57
N ILE A 135 -5.76 8.36 15.03
CA ILE A 135 -6.50 9.23 14.11
C ILE A 135 -7.02 8.44 12.91
N ALA A 136 -6.14 7.65 12.29
CA ALA A 136 -6.50 6.84 11.14
C ALA A 136 -7.58 5.79 11.47
N ILE A 137 -7.42 5.08 12.59
CA ILE A 137 -8.40 4.05 13.01
C ILE A 137 -9.73 4.70 13.42
N ASP A 138 -9.72 5.81 14.14
CA ASP A 138 -10.96 6.51 14.51
C ASP A 138 -11.70 7.01 13.26
N THR A 139 -10.97 7.41 12.21
CA THR A 139 -11.56 7.73 10.91
C THR A 139 -12.23 6.51 10.27
N VAL A 140 -11.62 5.31 10.33
CA VAL A 140 -12.24 4.06 9.85
C VAL A 140 -13.51 3.74 10.64
N LEU A 141 -13.44 3.83 11.97
CA LEU A 141 -14.59 3.54 12.84
C LEU A 141 -15.79 4.47 12.54
N ASN A 142 -15.54 5.68 12.14
CA ASN A 142 -16.59 6.65 11.81
C ASN A 142 -17.27 6.41 10.45
N GLN A 143 -16.78 5.47 9.63
CA GLN A 143 -17.38 5.14 8.34
C GLN A 143 -18.55 4.15 8.43
N GLU A 144 -18.94 3.68 9.62
CA GLU A 144 -20.01 2.70 9.86
C GLU A 144 -21.35 3.07 9.20
N GLN A 145 -21.67 4.38 9.15
CA GLN A 145 -22.90 4.87 8.55
C GLN A 145 -22.75 5.27 7.07
N GLY A 146 -21.57 5.12 6.53
CA GLY A 146 -21.24 5.55 5.17
C GLY A 146 -21.05 4.36 4.24
N ASP A 147 -21.25 4.60 2.93
CA ASP A 147 -20.97 3.62 1.88
C ASP A 147 -19.47 3.55 1.54
N VAL A 148 -18.59 3.82 2.51
CA VAL A 148 -17.14 3.91 2.31
C VAL A 148 -16.48 2.59 2.68
N ILE A 149 -15.78 1.99 1.72
CA ILE A 149 -14.95 0.81 1.96
C ILE A 149 -13.60 1.25 2.51
N CYS A 150 -13.19 0.66 3.63
CA CYS A 150 -11.94 1.01 4.29
C CYS A 150 -10.85 -0.01 3.99
N ILE A 151 -9.65 0.45 3.62
CA ILE A 151 -8.47 -0.38 3.43
C ILE A 151 -7.38 0.09 4.39
N TYR A 152 -6.98 -0.79 5.30
CA TYR A 152 -5.85 -0.51 6.19
C TYR A 152 -4.63 -1.28 5.72
N CYS A 153 -3.61 -0.56 5.27
CA CYS A 153 -2.34 -1.11 4.83
C CYS A 153 -1.27 -0.91 5.90
N ALA A 154 -0.95 -1.98 6.64
CA ALA A 154 0.15 -1.98 7.59
C ALA A 154 1.46 -2.30 6.87
N ILE A 155 2.47 -1.43 6.98
CA ILE A 155 3.75 -1.55 6.29
C ILE A 155 4.88 -1.55 7.32
N GLY A 156 5.57 -2.68 7.45
CA GLY A 156 6.72 -2.80 8.34
C GLY A 156 6.40 -2.67 9.84
N GLN A 157 5.12 -2.76 10.21
CA GLN A 157 4.67 -2.63 11.59
C GLN A 157 4.95 -3.88 12.40
N LYS A 158 5.11 -3.71 13.73
CA LYS A 158 5.23 -4.85 14.64
C LYS A 158 3.92 -5.63 14.70
N LEU A 159 3.98 -6.95 14.65
CA LEU A 159 2.80 -7.82 14.73
C LEU A 159 1.90 -7.50 15.93
N SER A 160 2.49 -7.17 17.09
CA SER A 160 1.73 -6.82 18.30
C SER A 160 0.94 -5.49 18.14
N SER A 161 1.41 -4.56 17.32
CA SER A 161 0.68 -3.33 17.00
C SER A 161 -0.46 -3.61 16.03
N VAL A 162 -0.18 -4.38 14.99
CA VAL A 162 -1.18 -4.81 14.01
C VAL A 162 -2.29 -5.61 14.67
N SER A 163 -1.96 -6.55 15.56
CA SER A 163 -2.96 -7.35 16.29
C SER A 163 -3.90 -6.49 17.12
N ARG A 164 -3.42 -5.40 17.73
CA ARG A 164 -4.28 -4.45 18.47
C ARG A 164 -5.23 -3.70 17.55
N VAL A 165 -4.78 -3.30 16.38
CA VAL A 165 -5.63 -2.66 15.36
C VAL A 165 -6.71 -3.64 14.90
N VAL A 166 -6.33 -4.87 14.54
CA VAL A 166 -7.25 -5.91 14.12
C VAL A 166 -8.32 -6.17 15.20
N ALA A 167 -7.89 -6.29 16.47
CA ALA A 167 -8.82 -6.50 17.58
C ALA A 167 -9.81 -5.33 17.70
N LYS A 168 -9.34 -4.09 17.66
CA LYS A 168 -10.20 -2.88 17.73
C LYS A 168 -11.22 -2.84 16.58
N LEU A 169 -10.82 -3.17 15.36
CA LEU A 169 -11.71 -3.20 14.20
C LEU A 169 -12.74 -4.35 14.29
N LYS A 170 -12.34 -5.51 14.80
CA LYS A 170 -13.25 -6.64 15.05
C LYS A 170 -14.28 -6.34 16.14
N GLU A 171 -13.83 -5.76 17.26
CA GLU A 171 -14.70 -5.40 18.38
C GLU A 171 -15.76 -4.36 18.00
N SER A 172 -15.44 -3.45 17.10
CA SER A 172 -16.35 -2.40 16.62
C SER A 172 -17.27 -2.82 15.47
N GLY A 173 -17.14 -4.04 14.93
CA GLY A 173 -17.92 -4.50 13.77
C GLY A 173 -17.52 -3.89 12.44
N THR A 174 -16.44 -3.12 12.39
CA THR A 174 -16.02 -2.41 11.17
C THR A 174 -15.35 -3.32 10.12
N MET A 175 -15.11 -4.58 10.46
CA MET A 175 -14.54 -5.55 9.52
C MET A 175 -15.42 -5.78 8.30
N ASP A 176 -16.74 -5.69 8.43
CA ASP A 176 -17.70 -5.96 7.35
C ASP A 176 -17.50 -5.04 6.12
N TYR A 177 -16.95 -3.85 6.32
CA TYR A 177 -16.64 -2.90 5.25
C TYR A 177 -15.13 -2.59 5.16
N SER A 178 -14.28 -3.39 5.80
CA SER A 178 -12.84 -3.17 5.85
C SER A 178 -12.05 -4.32 5.22
N ILE A 179 -10.89 -3.99 4.64
CA ILE A 179 -9.90 -4.93 4.13
C ILE A 179 -8.56 -4.58 4.77
N LEU A 180 -7.86 -5.57 5.31
CA LEU A 180 -6.55 -5.37 5.91
C LEU A 180 -5.46 -6.01 5.04
N VAL A 181 -4.50 -5.20 4.60
CA VAL A 181 -3.30 -5.65 3.88
C VAL A 181 -2.11 -5.48 4.82
N ILE A 182 -1.49 -6.58 5.21
CA ILE A 182 -0.48 -6.57 6.28
C ILE A 182 0.86 -7.08 5.75
N ALA A 183 1.88 -6.21 5.81
CA ALA A 183 3.28 -6.56 5.71
C ALA A 183 3.97 -6.18 7.02
N SER A 184 4.41 -7.18 7.76
CA SER A 184 5.02 -6.97 9.07
C SER A 184 6.49 -6.54 8.96
N GLY A 185 7.04 -5.98 10.03
CA GLY A 185 8.47 -5.65 10.11
C GLY A 185 9.40 -6.86 10.08
N GLU A 186 8.85 -8.06 10.23
CA GLU A 186 9.60 -9.31 10.10
C GLU A 186 9.61 -9.86 8.68
N ASP A 187 8.75 -9.34 7.80
CA ASP A 187 8.65 -9.78 6.41
C ASP A 187 9.79 -9.24 5.54
N THR A 188 9.89 -9.74 4.33
CA THR A 188 10.97 -9.30 3.42
C THR A 188 10.79 -7.83 3.03
N PRO A 189 11.89 -7.09 2.77
CA PRO A 189 11.81 -5.75 2.24
C PRO A 189 10.99 -5.66 0.94
N GLY A 190 11.03 -6.74 0.11
CA GLY A 190 10.22 -6.84 -1.10
C GLY A 190 8.73 -6.83 -0.83
N LEU A 191 8.27 -7.57 0.18
CA LEU A 191 6.86 -7.61 0.55
C LEU A 191 6.39 -6.26 1.12
N ASN A 192 7.21 -5.61 1.95
CA ASN A 192 6.94 -4.27 2.45
C ASN A 192 6.89 -3.23 1.32
N TYR A 193 7.74 -3.38 0.30
CA TYR A 193 7.75 -2.48 -0.86
C TYR A 193 6.46 -2.57 -1.69
N ILE A 194 5.94 -3.77 -1.94
CA ILE A 194 4.73 -3.92 -2.76
C ILE A 194 3.43 -3.64 -1.99
N ALA A 195 3.45 -3.65 -0.65
CA ALA A 195 2.25 -3.54 0.19
C ALA A 195 1.35 -2.34 -0.16
N PRO A 196 1.83 -1.09 -0.23
CA PRO A 196 0.95 0.04 -0.54
C PRO A 196 0.39 -0.03 -1.97
N TYR A 197 1.14 -0.55 -2.93
CA TYR A 197 0.67 -0.71 -4.31
C TYR A 197 -0.43 -1.77 -4.42
N ALA A 198 -0.27 -2.90 -3.72
CA ALA A 198 -1.26 -3.96 -3.65
C ALA A 198 -2.57 -3.45 -3.02
N ALA A 199 -2.48 -2.75 -1.88
CA ALA A 199 -3.63 -2.14 -1.22
C ALA A 199 -4.34 -1.11 -2.12
N THR A 200 -3.58 -0.30 -2.85
CA THR A 200 -4.13 0.68 -3.81
C THR A 200 -4.87 0.00 -4.95
N SER A 201 -4.34 -1.09 -5.52
CA SER A 201 -5.01 -1.82 -6.60
C SER A 201 -6.34 -2.43 -6.15
N ILE A 202 -6.44 -2.88 -4.90
CA ILE A 202 -7.72 -3.30 -4.31
C ILE A 202 -8.68 -2.12 -4.22
N GLY A 203 -8.22 -0.97 -3.75
CA GLY A 203 -9.03 0.25 -3.66
C GLY A 203 -9.53 0.73 -5.03
N GLU A 204 -8.67 0.70 -6.04
CA GLU A 204 -9.04 1.09 -7.41
C GLU A 204 -10.11 0.18 -8.02
N TYR A 205 -10.13 -1.10 -7.68
CA TYR A 205 -11.20 -2.01 -8.12
C TYR A 205 -12.58 -1.50 -7.65
N PHE A 206 -12.69 -1.14 -6.38
CA PHE A 206 -13.95 -0.62 -5.83
C PHE A 206 -14.26 0.79 -6.35
N MET A 207 -13.26 1.66 -6.46
CA MET A 207 -13.41 2.99 -7.04
C MET A 207 -13.97 2.94 -8.47
N ARG A 208 -13.46 2.03 -9.32
CA ARG A 208 -13.97 1.82 -10.69
C ARG A 208 -15.39 1.27 -10.73
N LYS A 209 -15.85 0.63 -9.64
CA LYS A 209 -17.24 0.16 -9.45
C LYS A 209 -18.18 1.20 -8.82
N GLY A 210 -17.75 2.44 -8.71
CA GLY A 210 -18.56 3.54 -8.19
C GLY A 210 -18.65 3.58 -6.67
N LYS A 211 -17.74 2.87 -5.97
CA LYS A 211 -17.68 2.91 -4.51
C LYS A 211 -16.67 3.97 -4.04
N ASP A 212 -16.96 4.55 -2.89
CA ASP A 212 -16.01 5.40 -2.19
C ASP A 212 -15.10 4.54 -1.32
N VAL A 213 -13.80 4.80 -1.40
CA VAL A 213 -12.78 4.03 -0.70
C VAL A 213 -11.91 4.97 0.14
N LEU A 214 -11.66 4.58 1.37
CA LEU A 214 -10.66 5.18 2.25
C LEU A 214 -9.49 4.22 2.38
N ILE A 215 -8.29 4.66 2.02
CA ILE A 215 -7.07 3.88 2.20
C ILE A 215 -6.12 4.55 3.17
N ILE A 216 -5.61 3.78 4.12
CA ILE A 216 -4.64 4.22 5.12
C ILE A 216 -3.32 3.49 4.85
N TYR A 217 -2.22 4.23 4.76
CA TYR A 217 -0.87 3.66 4.67
C TYR A 217 -0.12 3.88 5.98
N ASP A 218 -0.04 2.85 6.82
CA ASP A 218 0.62 2.90 8.14
C ASP A 218 1.88 2.01 8.15
N ASP A 219 3.10 2.53 7.89
CA ASP A 219 3.40 3.87 7.46
C ASP A 219 4.34 3.87 6.22
N LEU A 220 4.34 4.97 5.49
CA LEU A 220 5.19 5.13 4.31
C LEU A 220 6.68 5.34 4.67
N THR A 221 7.02 5.66 5.92
CA THR A 221 8.41 5.72 6.37
C THR A 221 9.06 4.34 6.32
N HIS A 222 8.33 3.30 6.73
CA HIS A 222 8.81 1.92 6.63
C HIS A 222 8.91 1.47 5.17
N HIS A 223 7.95 1.86 4.32
CA HIS A 223 8.01 1.64 2.88
C HIS A 223 9.28 2.25 2.27
N ALA A 224 9.57 3.53 2.57
CA ALA A 224 10.77 4.20 2.11
C ALA A 224 12.05 3.52 2.57
N ARG A 225 12.10 3.06 3.84
CA ARG A 225 13.24 2.32 4.39
C ARG A 225 13.45 0.99 3.66
N SER A 226 12.39 0.25 3.37
CA SER A 226 12.46 -1.00 2.61
C SER A 226 12.96 -0.75 1.18
N TYR A 227 12.49 0.30 0.52
CA TYR A 227 12.97 0.67 -0.82
C TYR A 227 14.46 1.10 -0.79
N ARG A 228 14.90 1.84 0.23
CA ARG A 228 16.31 2.17 0.43
C ARG A 228 17.16 0.92 0.58
N GLU A 229 16.74 -0.04 1.39
CA GLU A 229 17.44 -1.32 1.60
C GLU A 229 17.57 -2.09 0.27
N LEU A 230 16.47 -2.25 -0.47
CA LEU A 230 16.47 -2.90 -1.77
C LEU A 230 17.41 -2.21 -2.77
N SER A 231 17.37 -0.88 -2.83
CA SER A 231 18.22 -0.10 -3.74
C SER A 231 19.71 -0.22 -3.41
N LEU A 232 20.07 -0.24 -2.13
CA LEU A 232 21.45 -0.45 -1.69
C LEU A 232 21.94 -1.87 -2.00
N LEU A 233 21.10 -2.89 -1.79
CA LEU A 233 21.41 -4.28 -2.17
C LEU A 233 21.66 -4.42 -3.67
N MET A 234 20.91 -3.69 -4.50
CA MET A 234 21.10 -3.63 -5.96
C MET A 234 22.22 -2.68 -6.39
N ARG A 235 23.02 -2.16 -5.44
CA ARG A 235 24.14 -1.25 -5.69
C ARG A 235 23.77 0.03 -6.45
N ARG A 236 22.54 0.49 -6.32
CA ARG A 236 22.13 1.80 -6.86
C ARG A 236 22.81 2.92 -6.08
N PRO A 237 23.28 3.99 -6.74
CA PRO A 237 23.96 5.08 -6.06
C PRO A 237 23.02 5.75 -5.05
N PRO A 238 23.44 5.89 -3.77
CA PRO A 238 22.63 6.57 -2.77
C PRO A 238 22.69 8.09 -2.95
N ALA A 239 21.56 8.76 -2.68
CA ALA A 239 21.47 10.21 -2.57
C ALA A 239 21.39 10.63 -1.08
N ARG A 240 20.64 11.68 -0.77
CA ARG A 240 20.50 12.20 0.60
C ARG A 240 19.96 11.14 1.56
N GLU A 241 20.55 11.03 2.75
CA GLU A 241 20.20 10.05 3.79
C GLU A 241 20.23 8.59 3.33
N ALA A 242 21.07 8.32 2.32
CA ALA A 242 21.21 7.02 1.66
C ALA A 242 19.93 6.53 0.94
N TYR A 243 18.92 7.37 0.76
CA TYR A 243 17.78 7.05 -0.09
C TYR A 243 18.18 7.14 -1.58
N PRO A 244 17.60 6.30 -2.44
CA PRO A 244 17.77 6.46 -3.88
C PRO A 244 17.10 7.76 -4.36
N GLY A 245 17.64 8.34 -5.44
CA GLY A 245 17.18 9.65 -5.94
C GLY A 245 15.74 9.67 -6.44
N ASP A 246 15.17 8.52 -6.73
CA ASP A 246 13.81 8.33 -7.26
C ASP A 246 12.75 8.04 -6.16
N ILE A 247 13.09 8.12 -4.87
CA ILE A 247 12.14 7.84 -3.78
C ILE A 247 10.89 8.73 -3.87
N PHE A 248 11.05 10.01 -4.22
CA PHE A 248 9.95 10.93 -4.41
C PHE A 248 9.00 10.44 -5.52
N TYR A 249 9.54 9.97 -6.65
CA TYR A 249 8.74 9.42 -7.73
C TYR A 249 7.95 8.17 -7.31
N ILE A 250 8.55 7.32 -6.47
CA ILE A 250 7.90 6.10 -5.95
C ILE A 250 6.63 6.45 -5.16
N HIS A 251 6.70 7.41 -4.25
CA HIS A 251 5.53 7.84 -3.46
C HIS A 251 4.55 8.67 -4.29
N SER A 252 5.05 9.57 -5.13
CA SER A 252 4.22 10.40 -5.99
C SER A 252 3.33 9.55 -6.90
N ARG A 253 3.88 8.57 -7.62
CA ARG A 253 3.08 7.69 -8.49
C ARG A 253 2.09 6.81 -7.71
N LEU A 254 2.37 6.47 -6.44
CA LEU A 254 1.44 5.77 -5.57
C LEU A 254 0.26 6.66 -5.19
N LEU A 255 0.55 7.85 -4.65
CA LEU A 255 -0.46 8.75 -4.12
C LEU A 255 -1.30 9.41 -5.22
N GLU A 256 -0.74 9.62 -6.43
CA GLU A 256 -1.49 10.12 -7.58
C GLU A 256 -2.62 9.18 -8.04
N ARG A 257 -2.63 7.92 -7.64
CA ARG A 257 -3.71 6.97 -7.89
C ARG A 257 -4.96 7.27 -7.05
N ALA A 258 -4.79 7.95 -5.91
CA ALA A 258 -5.91 8.44 -5.11
C ALA A 258 -6.58 9.63 -5.80
N THR A 259 -7.87 9.51 -6.11
CA THR A 259 -8.63 10.50 -6.86
C THR A 259 -10.13 10.23 -6.79
N HIS A 260 -10.93 11.17 -7.27
CA HIS A 260 -12.35 10.99 -7.55
C HIS A 260 -12.56 10.85 -9.05
N LEU A 261 -13.24 9.81 -9.50
CA LEU A 261 -13.53 9.55 -10.91
C LEU A 261 -14.85 10.21 -11.36
N LYS A 262 -14.90 10.66 -12.61
CA LYS A 262 -16.17 11.04 -13.23
C LYS A 262 -17.08 9.81 -13.39
N GLU A 263 -18.41 10.00 -13.36
CA GLU A 263 -19.41 8.94 -13.47
C GLU A 263 -19.17 8.00 -14.66
N LYS A 264 -18.82 8.54 -15.83
CA LYS A 264 -18.52 7.73 -17.02
C LYS A 264 -17.30 6.81 -16.90
N TYR A 265 -16.51 6.95 -15.85
CA TYR A 265 -15.33 6.12 -15.55
C TYR A 265 -15.49 5.34 -14.25
N GLY A 266 -16.71 5.28 -13.72
CA GLY A 266 -17.05 4.55 -12.50
C GLY A 266 -17.67 5.43 -11.41
N GLY A 267 -17.30 6.70 -11.30
CA GLY A 267 -17.91 7.66 -10.36
C GLY A 267 -17.49 7.51 -8.90
N GLY A 268 -16.67 6.51 -8.56
CA GLY A 268 -16.19 6.30 -7.21
C GLY A 268 -14.97 7.15 -6.86
N SER A 269 -14.59 7.13 -5.60
CA SER A 269 -13.42 7.85 -5.09
C SER A 269 -12.46 6.96 -4.31
N LEU A 270 -11.18 7.31 -4.31
CA LEU A 270 -10.15 6.73 -3.47
C LEU A 270 -9.47 7.85 -2.68
N THR A 271 -9.78 7.94 -1.39
CA THR A 271 -9.21 8.90 -0.45
C THR A 271 -8.03 8.26 0.25
N ALA A 272 -6.88 8.92 0.28
CA ALA A 272 -5.67 8.38 0.86
C ALA A 272 -5.24 9.16 2.11
N LEU A 273 -4.96 8.43 3.19
CA LEU A 273 -4.35 8.93 4.43
C LEU A 273 -2.98 8.27 4.64
N PRO A 274 -1.92 8.78 3.99
CA PRO A 274 -0.57 8.34 4.28
C PRO A 274 -0.11 8.81 5.66
N ILE A 275 0.51 7.91 6.42
CA ILE A 275 1.14 8.21 7.71
C ILE A 275 2.64 8.24 7.51
N ILE A 276 3.29 9.27 8.04
CA ILE A 276 4.75 9.39 8.06
C ILE A 276 5.25 9.67 9.47
N GLU A 277 6.33 8.98 9.84
CA GLU A 277 7.03 9.24 11.09
C GLU A 277 8.04 10.37 10.92
N THR A 278 8.01 11.32 11.85
CA THR A 278 9.08 12.30 12.04
C THR A 278 9.99 11.84 13.19
N GLU A 279 11.20 12.39 13.26
CA GLU A 279 12.12 12.23 14.38
C GLU A 279 12.41 13.60 14.99
N ALA A 280 12.15 13.73 16.30
CA ALA A 280 12.34 14.99 17.05
C ALA A 280 11.62 16.18 16.38
N GLN A 281 10.40 15.99 15.88
CA GLN A 281 9.59 17.00 15.18
C GLN A 281 10.26 17.62 13.94
N ASN A 282 11.24 16.93 13.37
CA ASN A 282 11.96 17.43 12.19
C ASN A 282 11.17 17.21 10.91
N LEU A 283 10.34 18.20 10.55
CA LEU A 283 9.59 18.21 9.30
C LEU A 283 10.49 18.40 8.07
N SER A 284 11.71 18.91 8.26
CA SER A 284 12.68 19.10 7.17
C SER A 284 13.50 17.85 6.84
N ALA A 285 13.27 16.73 7.53
CA ALA A 285 13.85 15.44 7.16
C ALA A 285 13.43 15.02 5.74
N TYR A 286 14.23 14.16 5.12
CA TYR A 286 14.09 13.93 3.67
C TYR A 286 12.71 13.35 3.29
N ILE A 287 12.23 12.34 3.98
CA ILE A 287 10.92 11.72 3.68
C ILE A 287 9.74 12.63 4.04
N PRO A 288 9.62 13.19 5.27
CA PRO A 288 8.52 14.12 5.58
C PRO A 288 8.41 15.28 4.57
N ARG A 289 9.55 15.89 4.23
CA ARG A 289 9.57 17.00 3.28
C ARG A 289 9.19 16.60 1.85
N SER A 290 9.55 15.39 1.41
CA SER A 290 9.17 14.91 0.06
C SER A 290 7.67 14.69 -0.05
N GLU A 291 7.03 14.21 1.00
CA GLU A 291 5.60 13.91 1.01
C GLU A 291 4.71 15.14 1.20
N GLU A 292 5.21 16.19 1.84
CA GLU A 292 4.50 17.48 1.94
C GLU A 292 4.11 18.04 0.56
N HIS A 293 4.83 17.65 -0.50
CA HIS A 293 4.57 18.09 -1.87
C HIS A 293 3.71 17.12 -2.69
N THR A 294 3.44 15.91 -2.21
CA THR A 294 2.68 14.86 -2.92
C THR A 294 1.29 14.61 -2.37
N SER A 295 1.04 15.06 -1.15
CA SER A 295 -0.24 14.92 -0.44
C SER A 295 -1.13 16.12 -0.61
#